data_7792c6fc1611259c1c04200d927a8207
#
_entry.id   7792c6fc1611259c1c04200d927a8207
#
_cell.length_a   1.000
_cell.length_b   1.000
_cell.length_c   1.000
_cell.angle_alpha   90.00
_cell.angle_beta   90.00
_cell.angle_gamma   90.00
#
_symmetry.space_group_name_H-M   'P 1'
#
loop_
_entity.id
_entity.type
_entity.pdbx_description
1 polymer ?
#
loop_
_entity_poly.entity_id
_entity_poly.type
_entity_poly.pdbx_seq_one_letter_code
_entity_poly.pdbx_strand_id
1 'polypeptide(L)'
;MAYPYLPPPIETATDPVHSTEDLCRRWQALMGPLGFGARLLWFSFVGRDRCLIKVLNQIDIPLSPDERIGVEVFSMVRAVLDGFEPDTTVALLLTRPGSGPVSHADRRWSAMLTETAARFDIPLEPIFCANSTAVVHVPPNPLR
;
A
#
# COMPACT_ATOMS: atom_id res chain seq x y z
N MET A 1 -15.19 -3.30 26.19
CA MET A 1 -14.45 -2.03 26.03
C MET A 1 -13.30 -2.22 25.07
N ALA A 2 -13.23 -1.36 24.06
CA ALA A 2 -12.14 -1.43 23.08
C ALA A 2 -10.96 -0.61 23.57
N TYR A 3 -9.76 -1.13 23.39
CA TYR A 3 -8.55 -0.38 23.66
C TYR A 3 -8.26 0.55 22.46
N PRO A 4 -7.70 1.73 22.70
CA PRO A 4 -7.31 2.59 21.61
C PRO A 4 -6.23 1.92 20.76
N TYR A 5 -6.28 2.18 19.46
CA TYR A 5 -5.26 1.69 18.55
C TYR A 5 -3.92 2.38 18.87
N LEU A 6 -2.88 1.57 19.04
CA LEU A 6 -1.53 2.07 19.26
C LEU A 6 -0.63 1.62 18.10
N PRO A 7 -0.19 2.54 17.25
CA PRO A 7 0.71 2.16 16.15
C PRO A 7 2.08 1.76 16.70
N PRO A 8 2.80 0.88 15.98
CA PRO A 8 4.20 0.60 16.31
C PRO A 8 5.04 1.89 16.26
N PRO A 9 6.15 1.97 16.98
CA PRO A 9 7.03 3.14 16.91
C PRO A 9 7.52 3.39 15.48
N ILE A 10 7.62 4.65 15.09
CA ILE A 10 8.05 5.01 13.73
C ILE A 10 9.42 4.43 13.39
N GLU A 11 10.29 4.25 14.38
CA GLU A 11 11.61 3.69 14.17
C GLU A 11 11.56 2.28 13.60
N THR A 12 10.46 1.55 13.83
CA THR A 12 10.30 0.18 13.30
C THR A 12 9.87 0.14 11.85
N ALA A 13 9.56 1.29 11.23
CA ALA A 13 9.09 1.32 9.84
C ALA A 13 10.11 0.74 8.86
N THR A 14 11.39 0.78 9.19
CA THR A 14 12.44 0.24 8.33
C THR A 14 12.98 -1.11 8.79
N ASP A 15 12.31 -1.77 9.73
CA ASP A 15 12.67 -3.13 10.09
C ASP A 15 12.36 -4.09 8.93
N PRO A 16 13.08 -5.21 8.81
CA PRO A 16 12.90 -6.12 7.68
C PRO A 16 11.49 -6.65 7.53
N VAL A 17 11.09 -6.89 6.28
CA VAL A 17 9.78 -7.41 5.90
C VAL A 17 9.96 -8.82 5.38
N HIS A 18 9.60 -9.82 6.17
CA HIS A 18 9.71 -11.23 5.79
C HIS A 18 8.35 -11.93 5.68
N SER A 19 7.28 -11.20 5.93
CA SER A 19 5.92 -11.74 5.85
C SER A 19 4.93 -10.63 5.54
N THR A 20 3.71 -11.03 5.15
CA THR A 20 2.61 -10.08 4.95
C THR A 20 2.32 -9.32 6.25
N GLU A 21 2.38 -10.01 7.39
CA GLU A 21 2.16 -9.36 8.67
C GLU A 21 3.23 -8.33 9.01
N ASP A 22 4.50 -8.61 8.68
CA ASP A 22 5.57 -7.63 8.86
C ASP A 22 5.28 -6.36 8.07
N LEU A 23 4.87 -6.50 6.82
CA LEU A 23 4.57 -5.35 5.98
C LEU A 23 3.39 -4.55 6.55
N CYS A 24 2.38 -5.22 7.08
CA CYS A 24 1.28 -4.56 7.77
C CYS A 24 1.79 -3.67 8.90
N ARG A 25 2.69 -4.19 9.71
CA ARG A 25 3.27 -3.44 10.82
C ARG A 25 4.10 -2.24 10.34
N ARG A 26 4.80 -2.38 9.22
CA ARG A 26 5.56 -1.26 8.65
C ARG A 26 4.62 -0.15 8.19
N TRP A 27 3.52 -0.51 7.54
CA TRP A 27 2.50 0.48 7.18
C TRP A 27 1.90 1.14 8.42
N GLN A 28 1.60 0.37 9.46
CA GLN A 28 1.09 0.91 10.72
C GLN A 28 2.07 1.92 11.33
N ALA A 29 3.36 1.59 11.31
CA ALA A 29 4.39 2.50 11.84
C ALA A 29 4.49 3.79 11.03
N LEU A 30 4.39 3.69 9.70
CA LEU A 30 4.45 4.86 8.81
C LEU A 30 3.23 5.77 8.96
N MET A 31 2.04 5.17 9.07
CA MET A 31 0.80 5.95 9.15
C MET A 31 0.59 6.56 10.53
N GLY A 32 1.10 5.92 11.59
CA GLY A 32 0.87 6.39 12.94
C GLY A 32 -0.60 6.27 13.34
N PRO A 33 -1.14 7.23 14.10
CA PRO A 33 -2.55 7.20 14.47
C PRO A 33 -3.44 7.20 13.23
N LEU A 34 -4.49 6.37 13.27
CA LEU A 34 -5.39 6.23 12.14
C LEU A 34 -6.43 7.35 12.11
N GLY A 35 -6.93 7.62 10.91
CA GLY A 35 -7.90 8.67 10.65
C GLY A 35 -7.46 9.44 9.43
N PHE A 36 -8.23 9.34 8.34
CA PHE A 36 -7.84 9.91 7.06
C PHE A 36 -8.97 10.79 6.53
N GLY A 37 -8.62 11.98 6.05
CA GLY A 37 -9.60 12.92 5.53
C GLY A 37 -9.93 12.73 4.06
N ALA A 38 -9.17 11.91 3.35
CA ALA A 38 -9.34 11.72 1.92
C ALA A 38 -8.94 10.30 1.51
N ARG A 39 -9.38 9.91 0.31
CA ARG A 39 -8.99 8.63 -0.28
C ARG A 39 -7.68 8.84 -1.02
N LEU A 40 -6.64 8.10 -0.61
CA LEU A 40 -5.29 8.24 -1.15
C LEU A 40 -4.71 6.88 -1.51
N LEU A 41 -3.83 6.88 -2.49
CA LEU A 41 -2.94 5.76 -2.77
C LEU A 41 -1.53 6.17 -2.35
N TRP A 42 -0.94 5.37 -1.46
CA TRP A 42 0.44 5.56 -1.02
C TRP A 42 1.31 4.49 -1.64
N PHE A 43 2.54 4.83 -1.99
CA PHE A 43 3.47 3.84 -2.45
C PHE A 43 4.87 4.10 -1.93
N SER A 44 5.58 3.00 -1.69
CA SER A 44 6.96 2.99 -1.24
C SER A 44 7.65 1.77 -1.86
N PHE A 45 8.89 1.56 -1.51
CA PHE A 45 9.68 0.48 -2.09
C PHE A 45 10.31 -0.35 -0.99
N VAL A 46 10.40 -1.66 -1.22
CA VAL A 46 11.10 -2.59 -0.34
C VAL A 46 12.40 -2.97 -1.03
N GLY A 47 13.52 -2.63 -0.42
CA GLY A 47 14.82 -2.88 -1.00
C GLY A 47 15.21 -4.35 -0.98
N ARG A 48 16.36 -4.63 -1.57
CA ARG A 48 16.91 -5.99 -1.62
C ARG A 48 17.18 -6.57 -0.24
N ASP A 49 17.47 -5.71 0.74
CA ASP A 49 17.65 -6.11 2.14
C ASP A 49 16.33 -6.37 2.87
N ARG A 50 15.21 -6.27 2.16
CA ARG A 50 13.85 -6.42 2.67
C ARG A 50 13.42 -5.32 3.62
N CYS A 51 14.05 -4.16 3.57
CA CYS A 51 13.66 -3.01 4.36
C CYS A 51 13.03 -1.95 3.47
N LEU A 52 12.03 -1.22 4.00
CA LEU A 52 11.44 -0.11 3.27
C LEU A 52 12.50 0.97 3.02
N ILE A 53 12.56 1.43 1.79
CA ILE A 53 13.40 2.55 1.41
C ILE A 53 12.70 3.82 1.89
N LYS A 54 13.47 4.82 2.33
CA LYS A 54 12.91 6.05 2.90
C LYS A 54 12.35 6.97 1.80
N VAL A 55 11.41 6.45 1.03
CA VAL A 55 10.69 7.16 -0.03
C VAL A 55 9.22 6.81 0.14
N LEU A 56 8.39 7.81 0.38
CA LEU A 56 6.95 7.61 0.57
C LEU A 56 6.21 8.67 -0.24
N ASN A 57 5.37 8.22 -1.16
CA ASN A 57 4.60 9.10 -2.03
C ASN A 57 3.12 8.82 -1.88
N GLN A 58 2.30 9.84 -2.16
CA GLN A 58 0.84 9.70 -2.11
C GLN A 58 0.20 10.47 -3.24
N ILE A 59 -0.94 9.98 -3.71
CA ILE A 59 -1.78 10.67 -4.68
C ILE A 59 -3.24 10.53 -4.28
N ASP A 60 -4.04 11.54 -4.63
CA ASP A 60 -5.48 11.46 -4.46
C ASP A 60 -6.07 10.48 -5.46
N ILE A 61 -7.04 9.66 -5.01
CA ILE A 61 -7.74 8.73 -5.88
C ILE A 61 -9.24 8.84 -5.67
N PRO A 62 -10.04 8.61 -6.72
CA PRO A 62 -11.50 8.60 -6.59
C PRO A 62 -11.99 7.31 -5.94
N LEU A 63 -13.29 7.26 -5.63
CA LEU A 63 -13.91 6.06 -5.07
C LEU A 63 -13.81 4.87 -6.02
N SER A 64 -14.12 5.08 -7.29
CA SER A 64 -14.06 4.02 -8.29
C SER A 64 -12.69 3.94 -8.91
N PRO A 65 -12.16 2.73 -9.15
CA PRO A 65 -10.86 2.58 -9.80
C PRO A 65 -10.82 3.30 -11.16
N ASP A 66 -9.75 4.02 -11.38
CA ASP A 66 -9.47 4.65 -12.66
C ASP A 66 -8.16 4.07 -13.20
N GLU A 67 -8.28 3.32 -14.28
CA GLU A 67 -7.14 2.64 -14.86
C GLU A 67 -6.03 3.59 -15.30
N ARG A 68 -6.38 4.81 -15.69
CA ARG A 68 -5.38 5.82 -16.09
C ARG A 68 -4.48 6.19 -14.93
N ILE A 69 -5.02 6.23 -13.72
CA ILE A 69 -4.23 6.50 -12.52
C ILE A 69 -3.22 5.36 -12.31
N GLY A 70 -3.66 4.12 -12.45
CA GLY A 70 -2.76 2.98 -12.35
C GLY A 70 -1.63 3.03 -13.38
N VAL A 71 -1.95 3.35 -14.63
CA VAL A 71 -0.96 3.46 -15.69
C VAL A 71 0.04 4.57 -15.38
N GLU A 72 -0.43 5.74 -14.96
CA GLU A 72 0.46 6.85 -14.62
C GLU A 72 1.39 6.52 -13.46
N VAL A 73 0.84 5.91 -12.41
CA VAL A 73 1.63 5.52 -11.23
C VAL A 73 2.69 4.50 -11.61
N PHE A 74 2.31 3.44 -12.31
CA PHE A 74 3.27 2.38 -12.62
C PHE A 74 4.27 2.74 -13.72
N SER A 75 3.93 3.67 -14.61
CA SER A 75 4.90 4.23 -15.53
C SER A 75 6.00 4.96 -14.77
N MET A 76 5.63 5.77 -13.78
CA MET A 76 6.58 6.47 -12.94
C MET A 76 7.37 5.50 -12.06
N VAL A 77 6.68 4.54 -11.46
CA VAL A 77 7.31 3.53 -10.61
C VAL A 77 8.33 2.72 -11.41
N ARG A 78 8.00 2.34 -12.66
CA ARG A 78 8.93 1.59 -13.50
C ARG A 78 10.23 2.38 -13.71
N ALA A 79 10.13 3.66 -14.00
CA ALA A 79 11.30 4.50 -14.20
C ALA A 79 12.14 4.62 -12.91
N VAL A 80 11.47 4.75 -11.76
CA VAL A 80 12.17 4.85 -10.48
C VAL A 80 12.84 3.53 -10.12
N LEU A 81 12.16 2.39 -10.35
CA LEU A 81 12.72 1.07 -10.06
C LEU A 81 14.01 0.80 -10.83
N ASP A 82 14.10 1.31 -12.05
CA ASP A 82 15.31 1.11 -12.86
C ASP A 82 16.53 1.77 -12.24
N GLY A 83 16.33 2.75 -11.34
CA GLY A 83 17.41 3.39 -10.61
C GLY A 83 17.75 2.75 -9.27
N PHE A 84 16.96 1.77 -8.82
CA PHE A 84 17.23 1.04 -7.58
C PHE A 84 17.96 -0.26 -7.87
N GLU A 85 18.44 -0.90 -6.79
CA GLU A 85 19.08 -2.20 -6.92
C GLU A 85 18.09 -3.25 -7.44
N PRO A 86 18.59 -4.29 -8.16
CA PRO A 86 17.74 -5.43 -8.52
C PRO A 86 17.06 -6.03 -7.29
N ASP A 87 15.92 -6.66 -7.49
CA ASP A 87 15.11 -7.27 -6.44
C ASP A 87 14.40 -6.27 -5.52
N THR A 88 14.38 -4.98 -5.87
CA THR A 88 13.54 -4.00 -5.20
C THR A 88 12.09 -4.20 -5.63
N THR A 89 11.18 -4.18 -4.67
CA THR A 89 9.75 -4.36 -4.91
C THR A 89 8.99 -3.10 -4.53
N VAL A 90 7.70 -3.06 -4.88
CA VAL A 90 6.83 -1.91 -4.62
C VAL A 90 5.75 -2.29 -3.62
N ALA A 91 5.55 -1.44 -2.63
CA ALA A 91 4.51 -1.62 -1.62
C ALA A 91 3.45 -0.52 -1.80
N LEU A 92 2.18 -0.92 -1.80
CA LEU A 92 1.05 -0.01 -1.98
C LEU A 92 0.12 -0.06 -0.77
N LEU A 93 -0.40 1.11 -0.40
CA LEU A 93 -1.39 1.24 0.65
C LEU A 93 -2.53 2.14 0.16
N LEU A 94 -3.75 1.67 0.31
CA LEU A 94 -4.95 2.46 0.06
C LEU A 94 -5.44 3.01 1.40
N THR A 95 -5.61 4.32 1.51
CA THR A 95 -6.18 4.91 2.72
C THR A 95 -7.49 5.60 2.39
N ARG A 96 -8.44 5.59 3.33
CA ARG A 96 -9.72 6.22 3.15
C ARG A 96 -10.35 6.59 4.48
N PRO A 97 -11.26 7.59 4.50
CA PRO A 97 -12.04 7.88 5.69
C PRO A 97 -13.05 6.76 5.96
N GLY A 98 -13.62 6.79 7.16
CA GLY A 98 -14.61 5.81 7.57
C GLY A 98 -14.01 4.61 8.26
N SER A 99 -14.88 3.66 8.61
CA SER A 99 -14.51 2.46 9.33
C SER A 99 -15.15 1.24 8.65
N GLY A 100 -15.02 0.09 9.29
CA GLY A 100 -15.60 -1.13 8.77
C GLY A 100 -14.61 -2.00 8.01
N PRO A 101 -15.08 -3.13 7.48
CA PRO A 101 -14.21 -4.07 6.78
C PRO A 101 -13.77 -3.54 5.41
N VAL A 102 -12.90 -4.28 4.75
CA VAL A 102 -12.49 -4.01 3.37
C VAL A 102 -13.76 -3.87 2.52
N SER A 103 -13.87 -2.74 1.81
CA SER A 103 -15.05 -2.44 1.00
C SER A 103 -14.90 -3.02 -0.41
N HIS A 104 -16.03 -3.02 -1.14
CA HIS A 104 -16.01 -3.42 -2.55
C HIS A 104 -15.07 -2.53 -3.36
N ALA A 105 -15.08 -1.21 -3.09
CA ALA A 105 -14.19 -0.28 -3.76
C ALA A 105 -12.72 -0.61 -3.48
N ASP A 106 -12.38 -0.94 -2.22
CA ASP A 106 -11.02 -1.33 -1.86
C ASP A 106 -10.56 -2.55 -2.67
N ARG A 107 -11.43 -3.55 -2.80
CA ARG A 107 -11.11 -4.76 -3.56
C ARG A 107 -10.93 -4.47 -5.04
N ARG A 108 -11.77 -3.62 -5.60
CA ARG A 108 -11.67 -3.24 -7.01
C ARG A 108 -10.38 -2.47 -7.29
N TRP A 109 -10.00 -1.57 -6.40
CA TRP A 109 -8.72 -0.86 -6.52
C TRP A 109 -7.55 -1.84 -6.45
N SER A 110 -7.56 -2.76 -5.49
CA SER A 110 -6.50 -3.76 -5.36
C SER A 110 -6.37 -4.63 -6.60
N ALA A 111 -7.50 -5.09 -7.15
CA ALA A 111 -7.51 -5.92 -8.36
C ALA A 111 -6.95 -5.15 -9.56
N MET A 112 -7.39 -3.91 -9.77
CA MET A 112 -6.94 -3.10 -10.89
C MET A 112 -5.44 -2.80 -10.78
N LEU A 113 -4.97 -2.44 -9.58
CA LEU A 113 -3.57 -2.14 -9.37
C LEU A 113 -2.69 -3.38 -9.60
N THR A 114 -3.15 -4.53 -9.14
CA THR A 114 -2.42 -5.79 -9.34
C THR A 114 -2.28 -6.12 -10.82
N GLU A 115 -3.36 -6.00 -11.59
CA GLU A 115 -3.33 -6.26 -13.02
C GLU A 115 -2.42 -5.28 -13.76
N THR A 116 -2.53 -4.00 -13.42
CA THR A 116 -1.74 -2.97 -14.07
C THR A 116 -0.24 -3.14 -13.77
N ALA A 117 0.09 -3.47 -12.50
CA ALA A 117 1.47 -3.73 -12.13
C ALA A 117 2.07 -4.88 -12.94
N ALA A 118 1.28 -5.94 -13.15
CA ALA A 118 1.72 -7.08 -13.94
C ALA A 118 2.05 -6.68 -15.39
N ARG A 119 1.27 -5.80 -15.97
CA ARG A 119 1.52 -5.32 -17.34
C ARG A 119 2.81 -4.51 -17.45
N PHE A 120 3.27 -3.90 -16.36
CA PHE A 120 4.50 -3.12 -16.33
C PHE A 120 5.68 -3.92 -15.76
N ASP A 121 5.50 -5.21 -15.54
CA ASP A 121 6.51 -6.08 -14.92
C ASP A 121 7.01 -5.53 -13.57
N ILE A 122 6.09 -5.01 -12.78
CA ILE A 122 6.43 -4.45 -11.47
C ILE A 122 6.22 -5.50 -10.39
N PRO A 123 7.28 -5.85 -9.64
CA PRO A 123 7.17 -6.78 -8.52
C PRO A 123 6.45 -6.09 -7.37
N LEU A 124 5.23 -6.54 -7.08
CA LEU A 124 4.33 -5.90 -6.14
C LEU A 124 4.21 -6.71 -4.86
N GLU A 125 4.41 -6.05 -3.72
CA GLU A 125 4.13 -6.62 -2.41
C GLU A 125 2.62 -6.67 -2.18
N PRO A 126 2.14 -7.45 -1.17
CA PRO A 126 0.72 -7.44 -0.84
C PRO A 126 0.19 -6.02 -0.60
N ILE A 127 -1.01 -5.75 -1.10
CA ILE A 127 -1.65 -4.43 -0.97
C ILE A 127 -2.44 -4.38 0.33
N PHE A 128 -2.34 -3.26 1.03
CA PHE A 128 -3.08 -3.02 2.28
C PHE A 128 -4.03 -1.84 2.13
N CYS A 129 -5.04 -1.82 2.97
CA CYS A 129 -5.96 -0.69 3.11
C CYS A 129 -5.96 -0.25 4.56
N ALA A 130 -5.87 1.06 4.77
CA ALA A 130 -6.01 1.67 6.09
C ALA A 130 -7.25 2.56 6.12
N ASN A 131 -8.07 2.39 7.14
CA ASN A 131 -9.22 3.25 7.40
C ASN A 131 -9.11 3.82 8.82
N SER A 132 -10.21 4.32 9.38
CA SER A 132 -10.18 4.96 10.70
C SER A 132 -9.91 4.00 11.85
N THR A 133 -9.99 2.68 11.63
CA THR A 133 -9.89 1.70 12.71
C THR A 133 -8.78 0.65 12.53
N ALA A 134 -8.33 0.37 11.31
CA ALA A 134 -7.42 -0.74 11.08
C ALA A 134 -6.62 -0.60 9.80
N VAL A 135 -5.50 -1.31 9.75
CA VAL A 135 -4.73 -1.55 8.52
C VAL A 135 -4.87 -3.04 8.22
N VAL A 136 -5.43 -3.37 7.06
CA VAL A 136 -5.73 -4.75 6.69
C VAL A 136 -5.26 -5.09 5.28
N HIS A 137 -4.90 -6.35 5.08
CA HIS A 137 -4.51 -6.86 3.77
C HIS A 137 -5.71 -6.95 2.85
N VAL A 138 -5.54 -6.49 1.61
CA VAL A 138 -6.58 -6.56 0.57
C VAL A 138 -6.11 -7.53 -0.50
N PRO A 139 -6.54 -8.82 -0.43
CA PRO A 139 -6.12 -9.77 -1.45
C PRO A 139 -6.60 -9.34 -2.83
N PRO A 140 -5.81 -9.56 -3.89
CA PRO A 140 -6.20 -9.19 -5.24
C PRO A 140 -7.11 -10.26 -5.86
N ASN A 141 -8.12 -10.70 -5.12
CA ASN A 141 -9.04 -11.71 -5.63
C ASN A 141 -9.90 -11.11 -6.72
N PRO A 142 -9.94 -11.74 -7.90
CA PRO A 142 -10.89 -11.30 -8.91
C PRO A 142 -12.29 -11.48 -8.36
N LEU A 143 -13.09 -10.46 -8.57
CA LEU A 143 -14.50 -10.52 -8.19
C LEU A 143 -15.24 -11.38 -9.19
N ARG A 144 -15.95 -12.32 -8.67
CA ARG A 144 -16.69 -13.27 -9.49
C ARG A 144 -18.18 -13.09 -9.29
#